data_41ed7aabd9cfd9adac8fc7f8d4a34268
#
_entry.id   41ed7aabd9cfd9adac8fc7f8d4a34268
#
_cell.length_a   1.000
_cell.length_b   1.000
_cell.length_c   1.000
_cell.angle_alpha   90.00
_cell.angle_beta   90.00
_cell.angle_gamma   90.00
#
_symmetry.space_group_name_H-M   'P 1'
#
loop_
_entity.id
_entity.type
_entity.pdbx_description
1 polymer ?
#
loop_
_entity_poly.entity_id
_entity_poly.type
_entity_poly.pdbx_seq_one_letter_code
_entity_poly.pdbx_strand_id
1 'polypeptide(L)'
;VVLCDGANSLLVEQAVGAKRPPASQMAVGVKEVFELPEEEIDKRFQCAPGEGTAWLFAGDATHGSFGGGIIYTNKDSISVGIVAGVEATAKGNVPVYQMLEDFKNRPEIAPVLKGAKLVEHSGHLVPEGGITTMPELTADGVMVAGDNATMCVNLGYTVRGMDYAVASGQMAGQAAVKALDAGDTSKAGLKCYVDALEDSFVMKDMRQFKNVPNFMEHFDRMFCGYPEMIRDMMNTMFV
;
A
#
# COMPACT_ATOMS: atom_id res chain seq x y z
N VAL A 1 -21.28 12.76 -6.60
CA VAL A 1 -20.18 11.95 -7.13
C VAL A 1 -19.31 11.45 -5.98
N VAL A 2 -18.84 10.19 -6.02
CA VAL A 2 -17.83 9.67 -5.08
C VAL A 2 -16.57 9.37 -5.88
N LEU A 3 -15.45 9.99 -5.50
CA LEU A 3 -14.16 9.80 -6.14
C LEU A 3 -13.41 8.67 -5.44
N CYS A 4 -13.22 7.56 -6.15
CA CYS A 4 -12.56 6.33 -5.68
C CYS A 4 -11.60 5.77 -6.75
N ASP A 5 -11.01 6.65 -7.59
CA ASP A 5 -10.17 6.27 -8.73
C ASP A 5 -8.69 6.10 -8.35
N GLY A 6 -8.40 6.02 -7.05
CA GLY A 6 -7.09 5.68 -6.50
C GLY A 6 -6.10 6.84 -6.41
N ALA A 7 -4.88 6.54 -5.98
CA ALA A 7 -3.83 7.54 -5.71
C ALA A 7 -3.45 8.40 -6.93
N ASN A 8 -3.75 7.92 -8.14
CA ASN A 8 -3.46 8.60 -9.40
C ASN A 8 -4.60 9.49 -9.91
N SER A 9 -5.61 9.76 -9.07
CA SER A 9 -6.77 10.56 -9.45
C SER A 9 -6.39 11.85 -10.18
N LEU A 10 -7.08 12.09 -11.29
CA LEU A 10 -7.02 13.36 -12.01
C LEU A 10 -8.14 14.32 -11.60
N LEU A 11 -9.10 13.84 -10.81
CA LEU A 11 -10.33 14.56 -10.47
C LEU A 11 -10.28 15.23 -9.10
N VAL A 12 -9.56 14.67 -8.12
CA VAL A 12 -9.51 15.18 -6.74
C VAL A 12 -9.01 16.61 -6.71
N GLU A 13 -7.97 16.93 -7.48
CA GLU A 13 -7.41 18.27 -7.54
C GLU A 13 -8.44 19.30 -8.01
N GLN A 14 -9.24 18.95 -9.02
CA GLN A 14 -10.28 19.83 -9.58
C GLN A 14 -11.52 19.88 -8.69
N ALA A 15 -11.90 18.77 -8.08
CA ALA A 15 -13.17 18.64 -7.36
C ALA A 15 -13.13 19.24 -5.96
N VAL A 16 -12.02 19.13 -5.26
CA VAL A 16 -11.87 19.61 -3.87
C VAL A 16 -10.72 20.61 -3.67
N GLY A 17 -10.06 21.03 -4.75
CA GLY A 17 -8.94 21.98 -4.68
C GLY A 17 -7.68 21.41 -4.02
N ALA A 18 -7.57 20.09 -3.94
CA ALA A 18 -6.45 19.42 -3.31
C ALA A 18 -5.17 19.57 -4.14
N LYS A 19 -4.03 19.58 -3.46
CA LYS A 19 -2.74 19.40 -4.14
C LYS A 19 -2.38 17.91 -4.13
N ARG A 20 -1.77 17.45 -5.22
CA ARG A 20 -1.22 16.09 -5.28
C ARG A 20 -0.15 15.92 -4.19
N PRO A 21 -0.12 14.79 -3.46
CA PRO A 21 0.94 14.51 -2.49
C PRO A 21 2.32 14.60 -3.14
N PRO A 22 3.35 15.05 -2.42
CA PRO A 22 4.72 15.11 -2.95
C PRO A 22 5.28 13.70 -3.19
N ALA A 23 6.26 13.58 -4.06
CA ALA A 23 6.88 12.30 -4.40
C ALA A 23 7.49 11.56 -3.19
N SER A 24 7.95 12.31 -2.16
CA SER A 24 8.46 11.74 -0.90
C SER A 24 7.39 11.03 -0.07
N GLN A 25 6.11 11.32 -0.33
CA GLN A 25 4.96 10.74 0.37
C GLN A 25 4.12 9.84 -0.54
N MET A 26 4.74 9.33 -1.60
CA MET A 26 4.17 8.37 -2.54
C MET A 26 5.12 7.20 -2.74
N ALA A 27 4.57 6.02 -2.89
CA ALA A 27 5.30 4.84 -3.34
C ALA A 27 4.77 4.33 -4.67
N VAL A 28 5.62 3.63 -5.41
CA VAL A 28 5.23 2.87 -6.59
C VAL A 28 5.31 1.38 -6.27
N GLY A 29 4.22 0.67 -6.51
CA GLY A 29 4.15 -0.78 -6.42
C GLY A 29 4.19 -1.40 -7.81
N VAL A 30 5.03 -2.41 -8.00
CA VAL A 30 5.02 -3.28 -9.18
C VAL A 30 4.80 -4.71 -8.70
N LYS A 31 3.84 -5.40 -9.31
CA LYS A 31 3.42 -6.74 -8.90
C LYS A 31 3.27 -7.65 -10.11
N GLU A 32 3.64 -8.89 -9.94
CA GLU A 32 3.38 -9.98 -10.87
C GLU A 32 2.59 -11.10 -10.19
N VAL A 33 1.70 -11.74 -10.95
CA VAL A 33 0.93 -12.89 -10.50
C VAL A 33 1.37 -14.12 -11.28
N PHE A 34 1.71 -15.17 -10.56
CA PHE A 34 2.19 -16.44 -11.08
C PHE A 34 1.19 -17.54 -10.76
N GLU A 35 0.66 -18.18 -11.79
CA GLU A 35 -0.26 -19.31 -11.69
C GLU A 35 0.49 -20.60 -11.31
N LEU A 36 -0.03 -21.30 -10.31
CA LEU A 36 0.45 -22.61 -9.82
C LEU A 36 -0.73 -23.40 -9.26
N PRO A 37 -0.70 -24.74 -9.31
CA PRO A 37 -1.68 -25.58 -8.63
C PRO A 37 -1.69 -25.31 -7.10
N GLU A 38 -2.89 -25.32 -6.49
CA GLU A 38 -3.09 -25.10 -5.06
C GLU A 38 -2.19 -26.00 -4.19
N GLU A 39 -2.11 -27.29 -4.51
CA GLU A 39 -1.26 -28.26 -3.80
C GLU A 39 0.25 -27.89 -3.82
N GLU A 40 0.72 -27.33 -4.93
CA GLU A 40 2.11 -26.86 -5.04
C GLU A 40 2.34 -25.58 -4.23
N ILE A 41 1.35 -24.70 -4.16
CA ILE A 41 1.41 -23.48 -3.33
C ILE A 41 1.45 -23.88 -1.86
N ASP A 42 0.50 -24.70 -1.40
CA ASP A 42 0.45 -25.16 -0.02
C ASP A 42 1.76 -25.83 0.42
N LYS A 43 2.32 -26.69 -0.43
CA LYS A 43 3.58 -27.39 -0.18
C LYS A 43 4.77 -26.41 -0.05
N ARG A 44 4.89 -25.44 -0.97
CA ARG A 44 6.03 -24.48 -1.00
C ARG A 44 5.98 -23.51 0.16
N PHE A 45 4.78 -23.09 0.56
CA PHE A 45 4.58 -22.15 1.65
C PHE A 45 4.28 -22.82 2.99
N GLN A 46 4.22 -24.17 3.01
CA GLN A 46 3.92 -24.96 4.22
C GLN A 46 2.59 -24.59 4.86
N CYS A 47 1.59 -24.29 4.03
CA CYS A 47 0.23 -23.98 4.45
C CYS A 47 -0.62 -25.26 4.51
N ALA A 48 -1.59 -25.32 5.42
CA ALA A 48 -2.65 -26.32 5.35
C ALA A 48 -3.65 -25.98 4.22
N PRO A 49 -4.37 -26.96 3.65
CA PRO A 49 -5.34 -26.71 2.60
C PRO A 49 -6.36 -25.63 3.00
N GLY A 50 -6.50 -24.61 2.16
CA GLY A 50 -7.38 -23.47 2.39
C GLY A 50 -6.80 -22.37 3.31
N GLU A 51 -5.59 -22.53 3.80
CA GLU A 51 -4.83 -21.48 4.45
C GLU A 51 -3.99 -20.70 3.42
N GLY A 52 -3.51 -19.54 3.83
CA GLY A 52 -2.65 -18.71 3.01
C GLY A 52 -1.60 -18.02 3.86
N THR A 53 -0.59 -17.46 3.19
CA THR A 53 0.47 -16.70 3.85
C THR A 53 0.81 -15.44 3.08
N ALA A 54 1.32 -14.46 3.81
CA ALA A 54 1.89 -13.24 3.26
C ALA A 54 3.26 -13.00 3.89
N TRP A 55 4.26 -12.79 3.05
CA TRP A 55 5.62 -12.45 3.47
C TRP A 55 5.95 -11.03 3.09
N LEU A 56 6.50 -10.28 4.02
CA LEU A 56 7.02 -8.95 3.81
C LEU A 56 8.53 -8.96 3.97
N PHE A 57 9.23 -8.35 3.03
CA PHE A 57 10.68 -8.30 2.98
C PHE A 57 11.15 -6.86 3.10
N ALA A 58 11.90 -6.55 4.15
CA ALA A 58 12.56 -5.27 4.33
C ALA A 58 14.07 -5.40 4.07
N GLY A 59 14.70 -4.31 3.68
CA GLY A 59 16.15 -4.27 3.43
C GLY A 59 16.48 -4.27 1.96
N ASP A 60 17.32 -5.22 1.52
CA ASP A 60 17.90 -5.19 0.17
C ASP A 60 16.94 -5.53 -0.99
N ALA A 61 15.67 -5.87 -0.71
CA ALA A 61 14.67 -6.10 -1.75
C ALA A 61 14.47 -4.88 -2.68
N THR A 62 14.69 -3.68 -2.15
CA THR A 62 14.59 -2.39 -2.85
C THR A 62 15.95 -1.71 -3.04
N HIS A 63 17.05 -2.50 -3.04
CA HIS A 63 18.42 -1.97 -3.14
C HIS A 63 18.73 -0.88 -2.10
N GLY A 64 18.22 -1.07 -0.86
CA GLY A 64 18.41 -0.13 0.25
C GLY A 64 17.52 1.12 0.21
N SER A 65 16.66 1.26 -0.79
CA SER A 65 15.66 2.33 -0.84
C SER A 65 14.52 2.06 0.14
N PHE A 66 13.84 3.11 0.59
CA PHE A 66 12.60 3.00 1.35
C PHE A 66 11.60 2.13 0.60
N GLY A 67 11.10 1.08 1.23
CA GLY A 67 10.18 0.13 0.61
C GLY A 67 10.43 -1.31 1.03
N GLY A 68 9.99 -2.26 0.21
CA GLY A 68 10.17 -3.68 0.48
C GLY A 68 9.61 -4.59 -0.60
N GLY A 69 9.89 -5.89 -0.44
CA GLY A 69 9.29 -6.96 -1.23
C GLY A 69 8.04 -7.52 -0.56
N ILE A 70 7.12 -8.00 -1.36
CA ILE A 70 5.92 -8.69 -0.90
C ILE A 70 5.74 -9.99 -1.68
N ILE A 71 5.35 -11.05 -0.97
CA ILE A 71 4.87 -12.29 -1.57
C ILE A 71 3.63 -12.70 -0.80
N TYR A 72 2.55 -13.05 -1.50
CA TYR A 72 1.39 -13.64 -0.86
C TYR A 72 0.74 -14.68 -1.76
N THR A 73 0.15 -15.68 -1.12
CA THR A 73 -0.54 -16.77 -1.79
C THR A 73 -2.00 -16.42 -2.05
N ASN A 74 -2.50 -16.86 -3.19
CA ASN A 74 -3.92 -16.99 -3.51
C ASN A 74 -4.24 -18.47 -3.69
N LYS A 75 -5.47 -18.79 -4.02
CA LYS A 75 -5.91 -20.18 -4.15
C LYS A 75 -5.11 -20.94 -5.23
N ASP A 76 -4.88 -20.31 -6.38
CA ASP A 76 -4.27 -20.92 -7.57
C ASP A 76 -3.15 -20.05 -8.15
N SER A 77 -2.63 -19.14 -7.37
CA SER A 77 -1.57 -18.23 -7.81
C SER A 77 -0.76 -17.66 -6.63
N ILE A 78 0.40 -17.12 -6.96
CA ILE A 78 1.28 -16.39 -6.05
C ILE A 78 1.44 -14.98 -6.59
N SER A 79 1.23 -13.98 -5.75
CA SER A 79 1.54 -12.59 -6.06
C SER A 79 2.91 -12.23 -5.50
N VAL A 80 3.78 -11.69 -6.36
CA VAL A 80 5.12 -11.22 -5.99
C VAL A 80 5.24 -9.76 -6.40
N GLY A 81 5.72 -8.91 -5.51
CA GLY A 81 5.82 -7.50 -5.81
C GLY A 81 6.93 -6.78 -5.06
N ILE A 82 7.23 -5.59 -5.53
CA ILE A 82 8.09 -4.60 -4.89
C ILE A 82 7.27 -3.33 -4.70
N VAL A 83 7.39 -2.72 -3.55
CA VAL A 83 6.89 -1.37 -3.27
C VAL A 83 8.09 -0.51 -2.89
N ALA A 84 8.29 0.60 -3.58
CA ALA A 84 9.41 1.50 -3.33
C ALA A 84 8.96 2.96 -3.38
N GLY A 85 9.50 3.79 -2.47
CA GLY A 85 9.24 5.22 -2.43
C GLY A 85 9.61 5.90 -3.74
N VAL A 86 8.73 6.74 -4.27
CA VAL A 86 8.92 7.39 -5.58
C VAL A 86 10.18 8.27 -5.58
N GLU A 87 10.37 9.08 -4.54
CA GLU A 87 11.55 9.93 -4.44
C GLU A 87 12.84 9.12 -4.25
N ALA A 88 12.81 8.05 -3.44
CA ALA A 88 13.95 7.17 -3.23
C ALA A 88 14.35 6.45 -4.52
N THR A 89 13.37 5.96 -5.28
CA THR A 89 13.59 5.35 -6.60
C THR A 89 14.16 6.35 -7.61
N ALA A 90 13.69 7.59 -7.60
CA ALA A 90 14.20 8.63 -8.50
C ALA A 90 15.65 9.04 -8.19
N LYS A 91 16.07 8.96 -6.92
CA LYS A 91 17.47 9.20 -6.49
C LYS A 91 18.36 7.98 -6.74
N GLY A 92 17.79 6.78 -6.72
CA GLY A 92 18.48 5.53 -7.03
C GLY A 92 18.62 5.33 -8.54
N ASN A 93 19.57 4.50 -8.94
CA ASN A 93 19.81 4.21 -10.36
C ASN A 93 19.12 2.91 -10.81
N VAL A 94 18.30 2.29 -9.95
CA VAL A 94 17.64 1.01 -10.26
C VAL A 94 16.13 1.26 -10.39
N PRO A 95 15.54 1.05 -11.57
CA PRO A 95 14.09 1.19 -11.73
C PRO A 95 13.34 0.05 -11.02
N VAL A 96 12.11 0.32 -10.56
CA VAL A 96 11.33 -0.61 -9.72
C VAL A 96 11.07 -1.96 -10.40
N TYR A 97 10.88 -1.99 -11.71
CA TYR A 97 10.72 -3.25 -12.44
C TYR A 97 12.01 -4.12 -12.36
N GLN A 98 13.20 -3.49 -12.38
CA GLN A 98 14.46 -4.22 -12.22
C GLN A 98 14.61 -4.73 -10.78
N MET A 99 14.20 -3.94 -9.78
CA MET A 99 14.17 -4.42 -8.38
C MET A 99 13.30 -5.68 -8.26
N LEU A 100 12.16 -5.73 -8.96
CA LEU A 100 11.29 -6.92 -8.97
C LEU A 100 11.98 -8.12 -9.65
N GLU A 101 12.67 -7.92 -10.78
CA GLU A 101 13.44 -8.97 -11.43
C GLU A 101 14.55 -9.49 -10.53
N ASP A 102 15.31 -8.60 -9.90
CA ASP A 102 16.39 -8.97 -8.99
C ASP A 102 15.84 -9.71 -7.77
N PHE A 103 14.71 -9.27 -7.23
CA PHE A 103 14.04 -9.91 -6.11
C PHE A 103 13.58 -11.34 -6.43
N LYS A 104 12.94 -11.55 -7.58
CA LYS A 104 12.48 -12.88 -8.04
C LYS A 104 13.64 -13.86 -8.24
N ASN A 105 14.80 -13.37 -8.67
CA ASN A 105 15.98 -14.19 -8.95
C ASN A 105 16.84 -14.50 -7.71
N ARG A 106 16.47 -14.01 -6.52
CA ARG A 106 17.19 -14.36 -5.28
C ARG A 106 17.10 -15.85 -4.99
N PRO A 107 18.18 -16.45 -4.45
CA PRO A 107 18.20 -17.87 -4.10
C PRO A 107 17.07 -18.30 -3.17
N GLU A 108 16.60 -17.39 -2.32
CA GLU A 108 15.51 -17.62 -1.36
C GLU A 108 14.13 -17.54 -2.01
N ILE A 109 14.00 -16.79 -3.09
CA ILE A 109 12.70 -16.48 -3.75
C ILE A 109 12.49 -17.37 -4.99
N ALA A 110 13.51 -17.54 -5.82
CA ALA A 110 13.40 -18.27 -7.06
C ALA A 110 12.80 -19.70 -6.90
N PRO A 111 13.10 -20.48 -5.84
CA PRO A 111 12.50 -21.79 -5.66
C PRO A 111 10.97 -21.78 -5.49
N VAL A 112 10.40 -20.75 -4.84
CA VAL A 112 8.94 -20.68 -4.64
C VAL A 112 8.18 -20.33 -5.93
N LEU A 113 8.88 -19.78 -6.92
CA LEU A 113 8.33 -19.44 -8.25
C LEU A 113 8.65 -20.47 -9.33
N LYS A 114 9.47 -21.48 -9.03
CA LYS A 114 9.93 -22.46 -10.03
C LYS A 114 8.75 -23.17 -10.72
N GLY A 115 8.70 -23.06 -12.06
CA GLY A 115 7.66 -23.70 -12.88
C GLY A 115 6.30 -22.99 -12.83
N ALA A 116 6.19 -21.87 -12.14
CA ALA A 116 5.00 -21.05 -12.16
C ALA A 116 4.90 -20.27 -13.49
N LYS A 117 3.68 -20.00 -13.93
CA LYS A 117 3.38 -19.27 -15.16
C LYS A 117 2.99 -17.85 -14.84
N LEU A 118 3.74 -16.87 -15.34
CA LEU A 118 3.36 -15.46 -15.26
C LEU A 118 2.05 -15.21 -16.03
N VAL A 119 1.04 -14.65 -15.35
CA VAL A 119 -0.29 -14.38 -15.91
C VAL A 119 -0.69 -12.92 -15.83
N GLU A 120 -0.09 -12.15 -14.92
CA GLU A 120 -0.39 -10.72 -14.78
C GLU A 120 0.88 -9.95 -14.38
N HIS A 121 1.02 -8.76 -14.96
CA HIS A 121 1.98 -7.74 -14.52
C HIS A 121 1.23 -6.43 -14.37
N SER A 122 1.34 -5.80 -13.19
CA SER A 122 0.65 -4.55 -12.90
C SER A 122 1.51 -3.64 -12.03
N GLY A 123 1.22 -2.34 -12.11
CA GLY A 123 1.87 -1.33 -11.28
C GLY A 123 0.93 -0.18 -11.00
N HIS A 124 1.04 0.40 -9.80
CA HIS A 124 0.24 1.54 -9.38
C HIS A 124 0.96 2.37 -8.32
N LEU A 125 0.49 3.59 -8.12
CA LEU A 125 0.92 4.44 -7.04
C LEU A 125 0.15 4.12 -5.75
N VAL A 126 0.84 4.26 -4.62
CA VAL A 126 0.28 4.12 -3.27
C VAL A 126 0.59 5.40 -2.50
N PRO A 127 -0.39 6.02 -1.82
CA PRO A 127 -0.12 7.18 -0.96
C PRO A 127 0.51 6.71 0.35
N GLU A 128 1.54 7.40 0.81
CA GLU A 128 2.23 7.08 2.06
C GLU A 128 2.25 8.22 3.07
N GLY A 129 1.71 9.38 2.71
CA GLY A 129 1.67 10.57 3.58
C GLY A 129 0.66 10.48 4.72
N GLY A 130 -0.25 9.53 4.68
CA GLY A 130 -1.27 9.36 5.69
C GLY A 130 -2.11 10.62 5.88
N ILE A 131 -2.53 10.90 7.13
CA ILE A 131 -3.42 12.02 7.45
C ILE A 131 -2.82 13.39 7.09
N THR A 132 -1.50 13.51 7.00
CA THR A 132 -0.85 14.81 6.69
C THR A 132 -1.03 15.25 5.24
N THR A 133 -1.38 14.34 4.35
CA THR A 133 -1.67 14.59 2.93
C THR A 133 -3.13 14.46 2.57
N MET A 134 -3.98 14.19 3.57
CA MET A 134 -5.41 14.02 3.34
C MET A 134 -6.03 15.31 2.78
N PRO A 135 -6.75 15.22 1.64
CA PRO A 135 -7.44 16.37 1.06
C PRO A 135 -8.72 16.70 1.85
N GLU A 136 -9.39 17.78 1.46
CA GLU A 136 -10.79 17.97 1.83
C GLU A 136 -11.62 16.77 1.35
N LEU A 137 -12.38 16.16 2.26
CA LEU A 137 -13.11 14.91 1.98
C LEU A 137 -14.44 15.14 1.27
N THR A 138 -14.95 16.40 1.27
CA THR A 138 -16.23 16.77 0.65
C THR A 138 -16.18 18.13 -0.01
N ALA A 139 -16.90 18.26 -1.12
CA ALA A 139 -17.28 19.50 -1.76
C ALA A 139 -18.74 19.39 -2.20
N ASP A 140 -19.33 20.46 -2.78
CA ASP A 140 -20.71 20.40 -3.28
C ASP A 140 -20.87 19.30 -4.33
N GLY A 141 -21.70 18.31 -4.03
CA GLY A 141 -21.93 17.15 -4.89
C GLY A 141 -20.82 16.11 -4.94
N VAL A 142 -19.75 16.23 -4.12
CA VAL A 142 -18.56 15.38 -4.21
C VAL A 142 -18.13 14.86 -2.84
N MET A 143 -17.78 13.57 -2.78
CA MET A 143 -17.05 12.94 -1.67
C MET A 143 -15.79 12.25 -2.21
N VAL A 144 -14.75 12.17 -1.37
CA VAL A 144 -13.45 11.53 -1.69
C VAL A 144 -13.23 10.37 -0.72
N ALA A 145 -12.88 9.17 -1.22
CA ALA A 145 -12.70 7.98 -0.39
C ALA A 145 -11.49 7.15 -0.83
N GLY A 146 -10.99 6.30 0.09
CA GLY A 146 -9.86 5.39 -0.17
C GLY A 146 -8.54 6.13 -0.46
N ASP A 147 -7.76 5.60 -1.40
CA ASP A 147 -6.46 6.15 -1.77
C ASP A 147 -6.53 7.57 -2.36
N ASN A 148 -7.67 7.95 -2.92
CA ASN A 148 -7.92 9.34 -3.34
C ASN A 148 -7.86 10.31 -2.16
N ALA A 149 -8.30 9.85 -0.99
CA ALA A 149 -8.24 10.58 0.27
C ALA A 149 -6.94 10.31 1.05
N THR A 150 -5.95 9.67 0.42
CA THR A 150 -4.68 9.26 1.03
C THR A 150 -4.85 8.39 2.28
N MET A 151 -5.93 7.61 2.35
CA MET A 151 -6.24 6.71 3.47
C MET A 151 -5.38 5.45 3.39
N CYS A 152 -4.11 5.61 3.71
CA CYS A 152 -3.13 4.54 3.78
C CYS A 152 -2.15 4.80 4.93
N VAL A 153 -1.75 3.74 5.62
CA VAL A 153 -0.75 3.80 6.70
C VAL A 153 0.26 2.68 6.50
N ASN A 154 1.53 3.04 6.37
CA ASN A 154 2.66 2.12 6.35
C ASN A 154 3.32 2.11 7.72
N LEU A 155 3.29 0.97 8.42
CA LEU A 155 3.87 0.77 9.75
C LEU A 155 5.22 0.06 9.70
N GLY A 156 5.79 -0.16 8.51
CA GLY A 156 7.03 -0.90 8.31
C GLY A 156 6.84 -2.43 8.29
N TYR A 157 6.07 -2.97 9.22
CA TYR A 157 5.73 -4.41 9.30
C TYR A 157 4.37 -4.75 8.68
N THR A 158 3.56 -3.77 8.35
CA THR A 158 2.30 -3.91 7.62
C THR A 158 1.93 -2.61 6.93
N VAL A 159 1.25 -2.72 5.79
CA VAL A 159 0.65 -1.58 5.09
C VAL A 159 -0.86 -1.78 5.10
N ARG A 160 -1.58 -0.78 5.57
CA ARG A 160 -3.04 -0.77 5.64
C ARG A 160 -3.59 0.32 4.72
N GLY A 161 -4.46 -0.04 3.83
CA GLY A 161 -5.14 0.86 2.89
C GLY A 161 -6.44 0.24 2.39
N MET A 162 -6.45 -1.08 2.10
CA MET A 162 -7.64 -1.76 1.58
C MET A 162 -8.82 -1.74 2.54
N ASP A 163 -8.59 -1.97 3.81
CA ASP A 163 -9.62 -1.90 4.87
C ASP A 163 -10.15 -0.48 5.05
N TYR A 164 -9.29 0.54 4.94
CA TYR A 164 -9.70 1.94 4.96
C TYR A 164 -10.50 2.32 3.71
N ALA A 165 -10.08 1.84 2.54
CA ALA A 165 -10.80 2.06 1.28
C ALA A 165 -12.21 1.45 1.32
N VAL A 166 -12.34 0.21 1.80
CA VAL A 166 -13.66 -0.46 1.95
C VAL A 166 -14.53 0.29 2.95
N ALA A 167 -14.01 0.64 4.12
CA ALA A 167 -14.76 1.32 5.16
C ALA A 167 -15.20 2.73 4.72
N SER A 168 -14.28 3.53 4.14
CA SER A 168 -14.61 4.86 3.66
C SER A 168 -15.58 4.83 2.48
N GLY A 169 -15.44 3.86 1.57
CA GLY A 169 -16.39 3.65 0.47
C GLY A 169 -17.80 3.30 0.96
N GLN A 170 -17.91 2.43 1.98
CA GLN A 170 -19.19 2.11 2.60
C GLN A 170 -19.84 3.35 3.25
N MET A 171 -19.07 4.13 4.00
CA MET A 171 -19.56 5.36 4.64
C MET A 171 -19.97 6.40 3.60
N ALA A 172 -19.21 6.56 2.52
CA ALA A 172 -19.55 7.45 1.42
C ALA A 172 -20.87 7.03 0.73
N GLY A 173 -21.06 5.73 0.48
CA GLY A 173 -22.32 5.21 -0.07
C GLY A 173 -23.52 5.48 0.84
N GLN A 174 -23.39 5.25 2.15
CA GLN A 174 -24.44 5.56 3.12
C GLN A 174 -24.74 7.06 3.21
N ALA A 175 -23.73 7.89 3.17
CA ALA A 175 -23.91 9.36 3.18
C ALA A 175 -24.55 9.85 1.88
N ALA A 176 -24.21 9.25 0.73
CA ALA A 176 -24.84 9.58 -0.54
C ALA A 176 -26.35 9.32 -0.51
N VAL A 177 -26.78 8.18 0.02
CA VAL A 177 -28.23 7.87 0.17
C VAL A 177 -28.90 8.92 1.06
N LYS A 178 -28.35 9.21 2.24
CA LYS A 178 -28.90 10.22 3.16
C LYS A 178 -29.02 11.61 2.53
N ALA A 179 -28.00 12.04 1.81
CA ALA A 179 -27.98 13.34 1.15
C ALA A 179 -29.01 13.43 0.01
N LEU A 180 -29.18 12.35 -0.76
CA LEU A 180 -30.18 12.28 -1.83
C LEU A 180 -31.61 12.28 -1.26
N ASP A 181 -31.87 11.52 -0.20
CA ASP A 181 -33.17 11.47 0.46
C ASP A 181 -33.54 12.83 1.08
N ALA A 182 -32.56 13.57 1.60
CA ALA A 182 -32.74 14.91 2.13
C ALA A 182 -32.82 16.00 1.04
N GLY A 183 -32.46 15.68 -0.21
CA GLY A 183 -32.37 16.65 -1.30
C GLY A 183 -31.25 17.67 -1.13
N ASP A 184 -30.26 17.40 -0.26
CA ASP A 184 -29.11 18.28 0.02
C ASP A 184 -27.80 17.55 -0.22
N THR A 185 -27.18 17.81 -1.38
CA THR A 185 -25.86 17.30 -1.75
C THR A 185 -24.77 18.35 -1.63
N SER A 186 -25.04 19.48 -0.96
CA SER A 186 -24.01 20.48 -0.65
C SER A 186 -22.95 19.91 0.28
N LYS A 187 -21.81 20.61 0.42
CA LYS A 187 -20.76 20.25 1.39
C LYS A 187 -21.34 20.09 2.80
N ALA A 188 -22.34 20.91 3.15
CA ALA A 188 -23.02 20.84 4.45
C ALA A 188 -23.88 19.56 4.58
N GLY A 189 -24.66 19.21 3.55
CA GLY A 189 -25.45 17.97 3.51
C GLY A 189 -24.59 16.72 3.54
N LEU A 190 -23.39 16.77 2.93
CA LEU A 190 -22.42 15.67 2.91
C LEU A 190 -21.56 15.57 4.18
N LYS A 191 -21.73 16.47 5.15
CA LYS A 191 -20.99 16.46 6.42
C LYS A 191 -21.13 15.13 7.18
N CYS A 192 -22.27 14.46 7.03
CA CYS A 192 -22.53 13.15 7.65
C CYS A 192 -21.50 12.08 7.24
N TYR A 193 -20.87 12.19 6.07
CA TYR A 193 -19.74 11.33 5.68
C TYR A 193 -18.51 11.60 6.52
N VAL A 194 -18.15 12.87 6.67
CA VAL A 194 -16.97 13.27 7.47
C VAL A 194 -17.17 12.88 8.92
N ASP A 195 -18.36 13.10 9.48
CA ASP A 195 -18.68 12.73 10.87
C ASP A 195 -18.59 11.21 11.08
N ALA A 196 -19.09 10.42 10.13
CA ALA A 196 -18.98 8.96 10.18
C ALA A 196 -17.52 8.47 10.12
N LEU A 197 -16.67 9.10 9.31
CA LEU A 197 -15.24 8.80 9.25
C LEU A 197 -14.54 9.17 10.57
N GLU A 198 -14.84 10.33 11.14
CA GLU A 198 -14.27 10.80 12.40
C GLU A 198 -14.53 9.83 13.56
N ASP A 199 -15.72 9.26 13.62
CA ASP A 199 -16.10 8.28 14.64
C ASP A 199 -15.55 6.88 14.37
N SER A 200 -15.04 6.62 13.17
CA SER A 200 -14.58 5.31 12.72
C SER A 200 -13.17 4.96 13.19
N PHE A 201 -12.81 3.69 13.02
CA PHE A 201 -11.43 3.23 13.20
C PHE A 201 -10.46 3.86 12.18
N VAL A 202 -10.93 4.23 10.99
CA VAL A 202 -10.11 4.82 9.93
C VAL A 202 -9.42 6.08 10.44
N MET A 203 -10.19 7.08 10.92
CA MET A 203 -9.62 8.33 11.39
C MET A 203 -8.87 8.19 12.71
N LYS A 204 -9.29 7.25 13.58
CA LYS A 204 -8.57 6.95 14.82
C LYS A 204 -7.17 6.42 14.53
N ASP A 205 -7.05 5.44 13.64
CA ASP A 205 -5.76 4.88 13.23
C ASP A 205 -4.90 5.92 12.49
N MET A 206 -5.49 6.64 11.53
CA MET A 206 -4.79 7.70 10.78
C MET A 206 -4.18 8.76 11.71
N ARG A 207 -4.87 9.12 12.80
CA ARG A 207 -4.35 10.06 13.80
C ARG A 207 -3.30 9.43 14.72
N GLN A 208 -3.54 8.20 15.15
CA GLN A 208 -2.60 7.48 15.99
C GLN A 208 -1.24 7.35 15.32
N PHE A 209 -1.22 7.06 14.03
CA PHE A 209 -0.01 6.82 13.24
C PHE A 209 0.47 8.02 12.43
N LYS A 210 -0.03 9.23 12.69
CA LYS A 210 0.25 10.44 11.91
C LYS A 210 1.74 10.79 11.74
N ASN A 211 2.59 10.36 12.67
CA ASN A 211 4.02 10.67 12.66
C ASN A 211 4.85 9.57 11.97
N VAL A 212 4.25 8.42 11.67
CA VAL A 212 4.99 7.28 11.09
C VAL A 212 5.51 7.58 9.69
N PRO A 213 4.77 8.24 8.77
CA PRO A 213 5.31 8.58 7.47
C PRO A 213 6.62 9.38 7.55
N ASN A 214 6.64 10.43 8.36
CA ASN A 214 7.84 11.23 8.55
C ASN A 214 8.99 10.46 9.21
N PHE A 215 8.68 9.58 10.17
CA PHE A 215 9.68 8.72 10.79
C PHE A 215 10.30 7.78 9.74
N MET A 216 9.48 7.11 8.93
CA MET A 216 9.92 6.16 7.92
C MET A 216 10.76 6.83 6.82
N GLU A 217 10.39 8.05 6.40
CA GLU A 217 11.11 8.83 5.40
C GLU A 217 12.55 9.16 5.84
N HIS A 218 12.79 9.32 7.16
CA HIS A 218 14.09 9.71 7.71
C HIS A 218 14.85 8.57 8.41
N PHE A 219 14.38 7.33 8.28
CA PHE A 219 14.94 6.18 8.97
C PHE A 219 15.72 5.24 8.05
N ASP A 220 16.70 5.78 7.34
CA ASP A 220 17.51 5.05 6.34
C ASP A 220 18.14 3.76 6.89
N ARG A 221 18.53 3.75 8.17
CA ARG A 221 19.16 2.57 8.80
C ARG A 221 18.27 1.34 8.84
N MET A 222 16.95 1.50 8.76
CA MET A 222 16.00 0.37 8.78
C MET A 222 16.17 -0.54 7.57
N PHE A 223 16.50 0.03 6.42
CA PHE A 223 16.51 -0.68 5.14
C PHE A 223 17.87 -1.22 4.74
N CYS A 224 18.94 -0.70 5.29
CA CYS A 224 20.30 -1.17 5.02
C CYS A 224 21.12 -1.42 6.30
N GLY A 225 21.29 -0.44 7.17
CA GLY A 225 22.19 -0.54 8.32
C GLY A 225 21.83 -1.61 9.34
N TYR A 226 20.55 -1.75 9.70
CA TYR A 226 20.13 -2.78 10.66
C TYR A 226 20.14 -4.19 10.07
N PRO A 227 19.68 -4.44 8.84
CA PRO A 227 19.85 -5.74 8.21
C PRO A 227 21.32 -6.18 8.12
N GLU A 228 22.23 -5.27 7.76
CA GLU A 228 23.66 -5.54 7.74
C GLU A 228 24.21 -5.86 9.13
N MET A 229 23.88 -5.05 10.13
CA MET A 229 24.28 -5.27 11.51
C MET A 229 23.81 -6.64 12.04
N ILE A 230 22.54 -7.01 11.77
CA ILE A 230 21.97 -8.31 12.18
C ILE A 230 22.73 -9.45 11.48
N ARG A 231 22.94 -9.35 10.17
CA ARG A 231 23.72 -10.33 9.40
C ARG A 231 25.12 -10.52 9.98
N ASP A 232 25.82 -9.45 10.25
CA ASP A 232 27.21 -9.50 10.75
C ASP A 232 27.27 -10.06 12.17
N MET A 233 26.29 -9.70 13.01
CA MET A 233 26.14 -10.28 14.34
C MET A 233 25.88 -11.80 14.26
N MET A 234 24.96 -12.23 13.41
CA MET A 234 24.65 -13.66 13.23
C MET A 234 25.86 -14.43 12.70
N ASN A 235 26.57 -13.90 11.72
CA ASN A 235 27.79 -14.49 11.20
C ASN A 235 28.90 -14.60 12.27
N THR A 236 28.99 -13.63 13.18
CA THR A 236 29.97 -13.67 14.27
C THR A 236 29.60 -14.68 15.36
N MET A 237 28.31 -14.87 15.61
CA MET A 237 27.82 -15.73 16.69
C MET A 237 27.70 -17.21 16.28
N PHE A 238 27.51 -17.51 15.01
CA PHE A 238 27.12 -18.84 14.54
C PHE A 238 28.05 -19.43 13.44
N VAL A 239 29.20 -18.85 13.21
CA VAL A 239 30.24 -19.38 12.29
C VAL A 239 31.45 -19.87 13.08
#